data_b7ac4e7ddf05093a2077e92065d938b8
#
_entry.id   b7ac4e7ddf05093a2077e92065d938b8
#
_cell.length_a   1.000
_cell.length_b   1.000
_cell.length_c   1.000
_cell.angle_alpha   90.00
_cell.angle_beta   90.00
_cell.angle_gamma   90.00
#
_symmetry.space_group_name_H-M   'P 1'
#
loop_
_entity.id
_entity.type
_entity.pdbx_description
1 polymer ?
#
loop_
_entity_poly.entity_id
_entity_poly.type
_entity_poly.pdbx_seq_one_letter_code
_entity_poly.pdbx_strand_id
1 'polypeptide(L)'
;MVNGKFFETEVGKLFAGFPFASLDVEAVMASQRKNLEAFTQANQLAVQGFQELAKRQVEIARSAMDEASALVRAWTETGTAEERLQKQAAYAKQALDKSVESTRELVELAGKTQSEAFEVLNKRFTESLEEWGTLAKKKTQRQ
;
A
#
# COMPACT_ATOMS: atom_id res chain seq x y z
N MET A 1 -31.32 6.59 14.64
CA MET A 1 -30.93 7.71 13.76
C MET A 1 -30.22 8.77 14.55
N VAL A 2 -28.92 8.85 14.39
CA VAL A 2 -28.13 9.90 15.01
C VAL A 2 -28.29 11.15 14.14
N ASN A 3 -28.96 12.17 14.66
CA ASN A 3 -29.12 13.44 13.97
C ASN A 3 -27.76 14.11 13.78
N GLY A 4 -27.35 14.36 12.52
CA GLY A 4 -26.11 15.06 12.20
C GLY A 4 -25.99 16.42 12.90
N LYS A 5 -27.10 17.07 13.18
CA LYS A 5 -27.17 18.31 13.98
C LYS A 5 -26.76 18.12 15.45
N PHE A 6 -26.98 16.93 16.02
CA PHE A 6 -26.56 16.64 17.40
C PHE A 6 -25.03 16.56 17.50
N PHE A 7 -24.38 15.93 16.51
CA PHE A 7 -22.92 15.86 16.43
C PHE A 7 -22.28 17.23 16.21
N GLU A 8 -22.84 18.05 15.33
CA GLU A 8 -22.32 19.40 15.08
C GLU A 8 -22.45 20.29 16.33
N THR A 9 -23.56 20.20 17.05
CA THR A 9 -23.80 21.00 18.25
C THR A 9 -22.95 20.55 19.44
N GLU A 10 -22.80 19.25 19.65
CA GLU A 10 -21.98 18.68 20.72
C GLU A 10 -20.49 18.89 20.46
N VAL A 11 -20.03 18.68 19.24
CA VAL A 11 -18.66 18.95 18.83
C VAL A 11 -18.35 20.44 18.93
N GLY A 12 -19.28 21.31 18.52
CA GLY A 12 -19.17 22.78 18.66
C GLY A 12 -19.05 23.21 20.11
N LYS A 13 -19.83 22.62 21.02
CA LYS A 13 -19.75 22.88 22.47
C LYS A 13 -18.44 22.39 23.08
N LEU A 14 -17.96 21.24 22.66
CA LEU A 14 -16.67 20.71 23.09
C LEU A 14 -15.52 21.62 22.67
N PHE A 15 -15.55 22.14 21.44
CA PHE A 15 -14.56 23.09 20.95
C PHE A 15 -14.69 24.48 21.60
N ALA A 16 -15.87 24.92 21.92
CA ALA A 16 -16.09 26.21 22.60
C ALA A 16 -15.59 26.23 24.05
N GLY A 17 -15.50 25.06 24.71
CA GLY A 17 -14.98 24.93 26.07
C GLY A 17 -13.45 24.80 26.16
N PHE A 18 -12.76 24.64 25.06
CA PHE A 18 -11.29 24.54 25.01
C PHE A 18 -10.65 25.92 24.80
N PRO A 19 -9.44 26.17 25.37
CA PRO A 19 -8.70 27.42 25.15
C PRO A 19 -8.21 27.59 23.70
N PHE A 20 -8.65 26.74 22.79
CA PHE A 20 -8.41 26.80 21.35
C PHE A 20 -9.43 27.66 20.58
N ALA A 21 -10.35 28.33 21.23
CA ALA A 21 -11.35 29.19 20.60
C ALA A 21 -10.75 30.37 19.81
N SER A 22 -9.45 30.66 20.00
CA SER A 22 -8.71 31.67 19.24
C SER A 22 -7.92 31.07 18.05
N LEU A 23 -8.04 29.75 17.80
CA LEU A 23 -7.42 29.12 16.63
C LEU A 23 -8.23 29.46 15.38
N ASP A 24 -7.51 29.71 14.29
CA ASP A 24 -8.09 29.91 12.97
C ASP A 24 -8.82 28.64 12.54
N VAL A 25 -10.14 28.68 12.57
CA VAL A 25 -11.02 27.56 12.19
C VAL A 25 -10.76 27.12 10.74
N GLU A 26 -10.47 28.08 9.85
CA GLU A 26 -10.15 27.78 8.46
C GLU A 26 -8.85 26.96 8.34
N ALA A 27 -7.83 27.32 9.14
CA ALA A 27 -6.57 26.57 9.15
C ALA A 27 -6.75 25.13 9.66
N VAL A 28 -7.57 24.95 10.70
CA VAL A 28 -7.90 23.62 11.23
C VAL A 28 -8.67 22.79 10.20
N MET A 29 -9.68 23.39 9.55
CA MET A 29 -10.45 22.70 8.51
C MET A 29 -9.60 22.35 7.30
N ALA A 30 -8.71 23.24 6.87
CA ALA A 30 -7.76 22.99 5.78
C ALA A 30 -6.81 21.84 6.14
N SER A 31 -6.31 21.80 7.37
CA SER A 31 -5.46 20.71 7.87
C SER A 31 -6.20 19.38 7.87
N GLN A 32 -7.45 19.34 8.31
CA GLN A 32 -8.29 18.14 8.30
C GLN A 32 -8.55 17.64 6.87
N ARG A 33 -8.78 18.55 5.93
CA ARG A 33 -8.95 18.22 4.52
C ARG A 33 -7.69 17.57 3.97
N LYS A 34 -6.52 18.12 4.24
CA LYS A 34 -5.23 17.55 3.83
C LYS A 34 -4.98 16.18 4.46
N ASN A 35 -5.38 15.99 5.73
CA ASN A 35 -5.30 14.69 6.39
C ASN A 35 -6.17 13.64 5.67
N LEU A 36 -7.38 14.01 5.29
CA LEU A 36 -8.30 13.14 4.57
C LEU A 36 -7.76 12.80 3.17
N GLU A 37 -7.21 13.80 2.47
CA GLU A 37 -6.56 13.59 1.16
C GLU A 37 -5.38 12.63 1.26
N ALA A 38 -4.52 12.82 2.25
CA ALA A 38 -3.36 11.94 2.48
C ALA A 38 -3.79 10.51 2.80
N PHE A 39 -4.82 10.35 3.63
CA PHE A 39 -5.37 9.04 3.97
C PHE A 39 -5.99 8.36 2.73
N THR A 40 -6.74 9.11 1.94
CA THR A 40 -7.33 8.61 0.68
C THR A 40 -6.24 8.20 -0.30
N GLN A 41 -5.20 9.00 -0.45
CA GLN A 41 -4.07 8.70 -1.32
C GLN A 41 -3.32 7.44 -0.86
N ALA A 42 -3.05 7.31 0.43
CA ALA A 42 -2.41 6.13 0.99
C ALA A 42 -3.26 4.87 0.75
N ASN A 43 -4.58 4.99 0.92
CA ASN A 43 -5.51 3.89 0.65
C ASN A 43 -5.54 3.50 -0.83
N GLN A 44 -5.53 4.48 -1.74
CA GLN A 44 -5.46 4.23 -3.18
C GLN A 44 -4.16 3.51 -3.56
N LEU A 45 -3.03 3.93 -3.02
CA LEU A 45 -1.73 3.26 -3.24
C LEU A 45 -1.76 1.82 -2.74
N ALA A 46 -2.34 1.57 -1.58
CA ALA A 46 -2.48 0.23 -1.03
C ALA A 46 -3.36 -0.67 -1.92
N VAL A 47 -4.48 -0.14 -2.42
CA VAL A 47 -5.38 -0.86 -3.34
C VAL A 47 -4.69 -1.16 -4.67
N GLN A 48 -4.01 -0.18 -5.25
CA GLN A 48 -3.26 -0.36 -6.50
C GLN A 48 -2.15 -1.41 -6.33
N GLY A 49 -1.41 -1.33 -5.25
CA GLY A 49 -0.36 -2.32 -4.95
C GLY A 49 -0.91 -3.72 -4.75
N PHE A 50 -2.06 -3.85 -4.12
CA PHE A 50 -2.75 -5.13 -3.98
C PHE A 50 -3.18 -5.69 -5.35
N GLN A 51 -3.70 -4.85 -6.23
CA GLN A 51 -4.09 -5.22 -7.59
C GLN A 51 -2.87 -5.67 -8.42
N GLU A 52 -1.75 -4.95 -8.32
CA GLU A 52 -0.51 -5.33 -8.99
C GLU A 52 0.02 -6.68 -8.48
N LEU A 53 -0.04 -6.88 -7.17
CA LEU A 53 0.35 -8.15 -6.54
C LEU A 53 -0.52 -9.31 -7.04
N ALA A 54 -1.83 -9.12 -7.06
CA ALA A 54 -2.77 -10.13 -7.55
C ALA A 54 -2.54 -10.44 -9.04
N LYS A 55 -2.32 -9.41 -9.86
CA LYS A 55 -2.00 -9.56 -11.28
C LYS A 55 -0.71 -10.35 -11.47
N ARG A 56 0.33 -10.03 -10.72
CA ARG A 56 1.61 -10.73 -10.78
C ARG A 56 1.50 -12.20 -10.36
N GLN A 57 0.70 -12.49 -9.33
CA GLN A 57 0.42 -13.87 -8.94
C GLN A 57 -0.25 -14.67 -10.06
N VAL A 58 -1.22 -14.08 -10.77
CA VAL A 58 -1.87 -14.73 -11.92
C VAL A 58 -0.87 -14.98 -13.05
N GLU A 59 0.01 -14.04 -13.35
CA GLU A 59 1.06 -14.20 -14.36
C GLU A 59 2.03 -15.33 -14.02
N ILE A 60 2.46 -15.40 -12.76
CA ILE A 60 3.33 -16.47 -12.25
C ILE A 60 2.64 -17.82 -12.38
N ALA A 61 1.35 -17.91 -12.01
CA ALA A 61 0.58 -19.15 -12.13
C ALA A 61 0.44 -19.58 -13.58
N ARG A 62 0.16 -18.67 -14.50
CA ARG A 62 0.09 -18.98 -15.94
C ARG A 62 1.42 -19.47 -16.49
N SER A 63 2.50 -18.79 -16.14
CA SER A 63 3.85 -19.19 -16.53
C SER A 63 4.17 -20.61 -16.04
N ALA A 64 3.85 -20.91 -14.80
CA ALA A 64 4.04 -22.24 -14.23
C ALA A 64 3.22 -23.32 -14.95
N MET A 65 1.97 -23.00 -15.35
CA MET A 65 1.13 -23.92 -16.12
C MET A 65 1.68 -24.15 -17.53
N ASP A 66 2.16 -23.10 -18.19
CA ASP A 66 2.75 -23.20 -19.54
C ASP A 66 4.03 -24.05 -19.50
N GLU A 67 4.84 -23.88 -18.48
CA GLU A 67 6.06 -24.69 -18.29
C GLU A 67 5.74 -26.15 -17.99
N ALA A 68 4.73 -26.41 -17.14
CA ALA A 68 4.26 -27.76 -16.88
C ALA A 68 3.74 -28.43 -18.15
N SER A 69 2.98 -27.68 -18.97
CA SER A 69 2.50 -28.17 -20.25
C SER A 69 3.65 -28.49 -21.22
N ALA A 70 4.67 -27.63 -21.27
CA ALA A 70 5.87 -27.88 -22.09
C ALA A 70 6.62 -29.10 -21.62
N LEU A 71 6.72 -29.34 -20.32
CA LEU A 71 7.32 -30.53 -19.75
C LEU A 71 6.57 -31.80 -20.15
N VAL A 72 5.22 -31.78 -20.06
CA VAL A 72 4.40 -32.94 -20.49
C VAL A 72 4.61 -33.23 -21.96
N ARG A 73 4.68 -32.21 -22.82
CA ARG A 73 4.96 -32.38 -24.24
C ARG A 73 6.36 -33.00 -24.48
N ALA A 74 7.37 -32.50 -23.76
CA ALA A 74 8.71 -33.02 -23.84
C ALA A 74 8.79 -34.50 -23.40
N TRP A 75 7.95 -34.94 -22.50
CA TRP A 75 7.84 -36.33 -22.04
C TRP A 75 7.24 -37.27 -23.10
N THR A 76 6.38 -36.73 -23.97
CA THR A 76 5.76 -37.51 -25.07
C THR A 76 6.62 -37.55 -26.30
N GLU A 77 7.67 -36.72 -26.40
CA GLU A 77 8.67 -36.79 -27.48
C GLU A 77 9.62 -37.95 -27.29
N THR A 78 10.07 -38.55 -28.41
CA THR A 78 10.94 -39.69 -28.41
C THR A 78 12.34 -39.37 -27.90
N GLY A 79 12.75 -40.03 -26.84
CA GLY A 79 14.09 -39.95 -26.27
C GLY A 79 14.39 -41.13 -25.38
N THR A 80 15.69 -41.33 -25.04
CA THR A 80 16.11 -42.35 -24.11
C THR A 80 15.63 -42.04 -22.70
N ALA A 81 15.52 -43.07 -21.84
CA ALA A 81 15.13 -42.87 -20.42
C ALA A 81 16.11 -41.94 -19.70
N GLU A 82 17.39 -42.00 -20.05
CA GLU A 82 18.43 -41.12 -19.49
C GLU A 82 18.25 -39.67 -19.90
N GLU A 83 17.92 -39.36 -21.15
CA GLU A 83 17.63 -38.02 -21.64
C GLU A 83 16.36 -37.42 -20.95
N ARG A 84 15.34 -38.25 -20.74
CA ARG A 84 14.14 -37.83 -20.02
C ARG A 84 14.45 -37.47 -18.58
N LEU A 85 15.28 -38.24 -17.92
CA LEU A 85 15.69 -37.99 -16.53
C LEU A 85 16.49 -36.69 -16.42
N GLN A 86 17.40 -36.43 -17.38
CA GLN A 86 18.17 -35.18 -17.44
C GLN A 86 17.26 -33.96 -17.66
N LYS A 87 16.30 -34.06 -18.57
CA LYS A 87 15.34 -33.00 -18.83
C LYS A 87 14.48 -32.72 -17.59
N GLN A 88 14.05 -33.76 -16.88
CA GLN A 88 13.29 -33.62 -15.66
C GLN A 88 14.09 -32.94 -14.55
N ALA A 89 15.34 -33.28 -14.37
CA ALA A 89 16.23 -32.66 -13.40
C ALA A 89 16.50 -31.19 -13.74
N ALA A 90 16.73 -30.88 -15.01
CA ALA A 90 16.91 -29.50 -15.48
C ALA A 90 15.64 -28.66 -15.26
N TYR A 91 14.47 -29.21 -15.53
CA TYR A 91 13.20 -28.57 -15.29
C TYR A 91 12.97 -28.31 -13.80
N ALA A 92 13.22 -29.27 -12.93
CA ALA A 92 13.08 -29.14 -11.50
C ALA A 92 13.96 -28.00 -10.93
N LYS A 93 15.20 -27.91 -11.42
CA LYS A 93 16.11 -26.82 -11.06
C LYS A 93 15.60 -25.47 -11.52
N GLN A 94 15.14 -25.38 -12.76
CA GLN A 94 14.60 -24.16 -13.33
C GLN A 94 13.34 -23.71 -12.60
N ALA A 95 12.45 -24.65 -12.27
CA ALA A 95 11.23 -24.37 -11.51
C ALA A 95 11.54 -23.84 -10.11
N LEU A 96 12.55 -24.42 -9.45
CA LEU A 96 13.00 -23.95 -8.14
C LEU A 96 13.57 -22.52 -8.22
N ASP A 97 14.44 -22.25 -9.17
CA ASP A 97 15.06 -20.93 -9.37
C ASP A 97 13.98 -19.87 -9.65
N LYS A 98 13.02 -20.16 -10.52
CA LYS A 98 11.89 -19.27 -10.81
C LYS A 98 10.97 -19.06 -9.61
N SER A 99 10.74 -20.09 -8.82
CA SER A 99 9.93 -19.98 -7.60
C SER A 99 10.59 -19.04 -6.59
N VAL A 100 11.90 -19.14 -6.40
CA VAL A 100 12.67 -18.26 -5.52
C VAL A 100 12.63 -16.82 -6.03
N GLU A 101 12.86 -16.62 -7.34
CA GLU A 101 12.80 -15.30 -7.98
C GLU A 101 11.41 -14.67 -7.86
N SER A 102 10.36 -15.43 -8.18
CA SER A 102 8.97 -14.97 -8.06
C SER A 102 8.59 -14.59 -6.62
N THR A 103 9.04 -15.38 -5.64
CA THR A 103 8.83 -15.06 -4.23
C THR A 103 9.52 -13.77 -3.86
N ARG A 104 10.74 -13.56 -4.31
CA ARG A 104 11.49 -12.33 -4.07
C ARG A 104 10.79 -11.11 -4.67
N GLU A 105 10.35 -11.22 -5.93
CA GLU A 105 9.58 -10.16 -6.60
C GLU A 105 8.30 -9.79 -5.85
N LEU A 106 7.54 -10.79 -5.39
CA LEU A 106 6.31 -10.55 -4.62
C LEU A 106 6.58 -9.87 -3.29
N VAL A 107 7.65 -10.26 -2.59
CA VAL A 107 8.06 -9.63 -1.33
C VAL A 107 8.50 -8.18 -1.57
N GLU A 108 9.28 -7.91 -2.61
CA GLU A 108 9.72 -6.56 -2.98
C GLU A 108 8.51 -5.68 -3.35
N LEU A 109 7.58 -6.21 -4.14
CA LEU A 109 6.38 -5.48 -4.54
C LEU A 109 5.48 -5.15 -3.33
N ALA A 110 5.29 -6.09 -2.42
CA ALA A 110 4.55 -5.86 -1.19
C ALA A 110 5.24 -4.83 -0.29
N GLY A 111 6.55 -4.90 -0.15
CA GLY A 111 7.35 -3.95 0.62
C GLY A 111 7.30 -2.55 0.02
N LYS A 112 7.41 -2.43 -1.30
CA LYS A 112 7.28 -1.16 -2.02
C LYS A 112 5.91 -0.52 -1.78
N THR A 113 4.84 -1.29 -1.91
CA THR A 113 3.47 -0.80 -1.70
C THR A 113 3.27 -0.26 -0.27
N GLN A 114 3.72 -1.01 0.73
CA GLN A 114 3.67 -0.56 2.13
C GLN A 114 4.49 0.71 2.35
N SER A 115 5.69 0.76 1.79
CA SER A 115 6.59 1.91 1.91
C SER A 115 5.97 3.16 1.31
N GLU A 116 5.41 3.08 0.09
CA GLU A 116 4.77 4.21 -0.58
C GLU A 116 3.57 4.75 0.20
N ALA A 117 2.70 3.87 0.69
CA ALA A 117 1.55 4.27 1.52
C ALA A 117 2.01 4.90 2.84
N PHE A 118 3.04 4.33 3.47
CA PHE A 118 3.61 4.85 4.71
C PHE A 118 4.27 6.20 4.52
N GLU A 119 4.99 6.41 3.41
CA GLU A 119 5.62 7.71 3.09
C GLU A 119 4.59 8.82 2.99
N VAL A 120 3.46 8.58 2.34
CA VAL A 120 2.37 9.57 2.23
C VAL A 120 1.87 9.97 3.62
N LEU A 121 1.62 9.00 4.50
CA LEU A 121 1.14 9.24 5.85
C LEU A 121 2.20 9.92 6.72
N ASN A 122 3.47 9.51 6.60
CA ASN A 122 4.57 10.10 7.34
C ASN A 122 4.83 11.55 6.92
N LYS A 123 4.81 11.82 5.64
CA LYS A 123 4.91 13.18 5.09
C LYS A 123 3.80 14.06 5.64
N ARG A 124 2.56 13.58 5.61
CA ARG A 124 1.42 14.34 6.16
C ARG A 124 1.54 14.58 7.65
N PHE A 125 1.99 13.59 8.41
CA PHE A 125 2.25 13.72 9.84
C PHE A 125 3.27 14.83 10.12
N THR A 126 4.38 14.85 9.38
CA THR A 126 5.42 15.88 9.49
C THR A 126 4.87 17.27 9.17
N GLU A 127 4.10 17.40 8.09
CA GLU A 127 3.44 18.64 7.70
C GLU A 127 2.46 19.12 8.79
N SER A 128 1.71 18.19 9.40
CA SER A 128 0.81 18.50 10.51
C SER A 128 1.55 19.05 11.72
N LEU A 129 2.68 18.49 12.07
CA LEU A 129 3.53 18.99 13.17
C LEU A 129 4.04 20.40 12.88
N GLU A 130 4.45 20.67 11.64
CA GLU A 130 4.88 22.03 11.21
C GLU A 130 3.72 23.03 11.26
N GLU A 131 2.54 22.64 10.81
CA GLU A 131 1.33 23.48 10.87
C GLU A 131 0.97 23.83 12.30
N TRP A 132 0.99 22.86 13.21
CA TRP A 132 0.78 23.09 14.65
C TRP A 132 1.83 24.01 15.25
N GLY A 133 3.10 23.83 14.90
CA GLY A 133 4.19 24.70 15.31
C GLY A 133 4.00 26.14 14.85
N THR A 134 3.56 26.34 13.62
CA THR A 134 3.27 27.66 13.04
C THR A 134 2.06 28.33 13.76
N LEU A 135 1.01 27.60 14.02
CA LEU A 135 -0.15 28.10 14.77
C LEU A 135 0.22 28.50 16.18
N ALA A 136 1.05 27.72 16.87
CA ALA A 136 1.55 28.05 18.21
C ALA A 136 2.40 29.32 18.21
N LYS A 137 3.28 29.53 17.21
CA LYS A 137 4.08 30.75 17.05
C LYS A 137 3.22 31.98 16.81
N LYS A 138 2.19 31.90 15.96
CA LYS A 138 1.24 33.01 15.71
C LYS A 138 0.51 33.40 16.98
N LYS A 139 0.13 32.46 17.81
CA LYS A 139 -0.53 32.73 19.10
C LYS A 139 0.41 33.46 20.07
N THR A 140 1.69 33.11 20.10
CA THR A 140 2.70 33.76 20.95
C THR A 140 3.01 35.19 20.50
N GLN A 141 2.98 35.47 19.19
CA GLN A 141 3.24 36.81 18.63
C GLN A 141 2.06 37.79 18.83
N ARG A 142 0.85 37.30 19.06
CA ARG A 142 -0.34 38.11 19.30
C ARG A 142 -0.50 38.55 20.77
N GLN A 143 0.30 38.01 21.68
CA GLN A 143 0.40 38.48 23.07
C GLN A 143 1.53 39.50 23.18
#